data_e4201ef922e52034b80cbe44bf28b60e
#
_entry.id   e4201ef922e52034b80cbe44bf28b60e
#
_cell.length_a   1.000
_cell.length_b   1.000
_cell.length_c   1.000
_cell.angle_alpha   90.00
_cell.angle_beta   90.00
_cell.angle_gamma   90.00
#
_symmetry.space_group_name_H-M   'P 1'
#
loop_
_entity.id
_entity.type
_entity.pdbx_description
1 polymer ?
#
loop_
_entity_poly.entity_id
_entity_poly.type
_entity_poly.pdbx_seq_one_letter_code
_entity_poly.pdbx_strand_id
1 'polypeptide(L)'
;LHGRVDGLAFARMLISNLKTETEPLIISTSIAYLNEMALHGQIAGSEELEESLLGLARKPGGKGCQQAAFRALLGTFRQPATTQEIYRMWKEQKSFTGLALGESDYTKMAYELAVRMPEKYEEIRATQATRIQDPDRKREFNFIVRAVAPETETRDSLFRSLLIAGNRRIEPWVTQIVGYLNHPLRQQQAVKYIRPALQELQEVQRTGDIFFPKNWISATLRGHNSPEAAQVVRQFLEQHPDYPVLLKNKILQSADHLYR
;
A
#
# COMPACT_ATOMS: atom_id res chain seq x y z
N LEU A 1 15.22 3.04 -14.48
CA LEU A 1 15.35 3.88 -15.70
C LEU A 1 16.59 4.79 -15.68
N HIS A 2 17.51 4.65 -14.71
CA HIS A 2 18.83 5.31 -14.62
C HIS A 2 18.86 6.82 -14.94
N GLY A 3 17.74 7.54 -14.73
CA GLY A 3 17.62 8.97 -14.98
C GLY A 3 17.67 9.41 -16.46
N ARG A 4 17.58 8.47 -17.41
CA ARG A 4 17.62 8.76 -18.84
C ARG A 4 16.27 9.13 -19.46
N VAL A 5 15.19 8.85 -18.74
CA VAL A 5 13.82 9.17 -19.17
C VAL A 5 13.15 9.91 -18.04
N ASP A 6 12.50 11.02 -18.35
CA ASP A 6 11.66 11.73 -17.40
C ASP A 6 10.50 10.84 -16.94
N GLY A 7 10.33 10.72 -15.60
CA GLY A 7 9.35 9.80 -15.01
C GLY A 7 7.92 10.15 -15.40
N LEU A 8 7.58 11.44 -15.43
CA LEU A 8 6.24 11.90 -15.80
C LEU A 8 5.94 11.65 -17.28
N ALA A 9 6.92 11.90 -18.17
CA ALA A 9 6.80 11.60 -19.61
C ALA A 9 6.61 10.09 -19.82
N PHE A 10 7.35 9.25 -19.10
CA PHE A 10 7.19 7.79 -19.16
C PHE A 10 5.81 7.35 -18.66
N ALA A 11 5.33 7.91 -17.55
CA ALA A 11 3.99 7.60 -17.03
C ALA A 11 2.89 7.97 -18.04
N ARG A 12 2.96 9.17 -18.64
CA ARG A 12 2.01 9.60 -19.67
C ARG A 12 2.03 8.69 -20.89
N MET A 13 3.19 8.24 -21.32
CA MET A 13 3.30 7.26 -22.40
C MET A 13 2.59 5.94 -22.05
N LEU A 14 2.82 5.40 -20.84
CA LEU A 14 2.15 4.19 -20.38
C LEU A 14 0.64 4.37 -20.29
N ILE A 15 0.16 5.48 -19.72
CA ILE A 15 -1.25 5.82 -19.62
C ILE A 15 -1.91 5.91 -21.01
N SER A 16 -1.22 6.55 -21.97
CA SER A 16 -1.71 6.66 -23.34
C SER A 16 -1.83 5.28 -24.01
N ASN A 17 -0.81 4.43 -23.84
CA ASN A 17 -0.81 3.08 -24.40
C ASN A 17 -1.90 2.19 -23.80
N LEU A 18 -2.20 2.32 -22.49
CA LEU A 18 -3.26 1.55 -21.84
C LEU A 18 -4.65 1.77 -22.46
N LYS A 19 -4.88 2.91 -23.13
CA LYS A 19 -6.19 3.21 -23.78
C LYS A 19 -6.48 2.30 -24.98
N THR A 20 -5.42 1.83 -25.66
CA THR A 20 -5.52 1.04 -26.90
C THR A 20 -4.94 -0.37 -26.80
N GLU A 21 -4.15 -0.63 -25.73
CA GLU A 21 -3.52 -1.93 -25.53
C GLU A 21 -4.55 -3.03 -25.24
N THR A 22 -4.34 -4.20 -25.81
CA THR A 22 -5.22 -5.37 -25.68
C THR A 22 -4.53 -6.58 -25.07
N GLU A 23 -3.17 -6.58 -25.05
CA GLU A 23 -2.39 -7.69 -24.52
C GLU A 23 -2.37 -7.65 -22.97
N PRO A 24 -2.94 -8.66 -22.28
CA PRO A 24 -3.09 -8.63 -20.81
C PRO A 24 -1.78 -8.49 -20.06
N LEU A 25 -0.69 -9.07 -20.55
CA LEU A 25 0.62 -9.00 -19.89
C LEU A 25 1.20 -7.59 -19.99
N ILE A 26 1.08 -6.91 -21.13
CA ILE A 26 1.53 -5.53 -21.31
C ILE A 26 0.72 -4.60 -20.42
N ILE A 27 -0.61 -4.78 -20.37
CA ILE A 27 -1.50 -3.99 -19.51
C ILE A 27 -1.12 -4.16 -18.04
N SER A 28 -0.99 -5.40 -17.55
CA SER A 28 -0.66 -5.66 -16.16
C SER A 28 0.72 -5.14 -15.76
N THR A 29 1.71 -5.26 -16.65
CA THR A 29 3.06 -4.74 -16.43
C THR A 29 3.05 -3.21 -16.40
N SER A 30 2.37 -2.56 -17.34
CA SER A 30 2.24 -1.09 -17.38
C SER A 30 1.56 -0.55 -16.11
N ILE A 31 0.48 -1.21 -15.67
CA ILE A 31 -0.21 -0.86 -14.43
C ILE A 31 0.72 -1.03 -13.22
N ALA A 32 1.53 -2.09 -13.16
CA ALA A 32 2.47 -2.30 -12.07
C ALA A 32 3.51 -1.17 -11.98
N TYR A 33 4.09 -0.75 -13.11
CA TYR A 33 5.01 0.40 -13.16
C TYR A 33 4.33 1.70 -12.71
N LEU A 34 3.14 1.99 -13.21
CA LEU A 34 2.38 3.19 -12.83
C LEU A 34 2.06 3.21 -11.33
N ASN A 35 1.71 2.06 -10.76
CA ASN A 35 1.49 1.93 -9.32
C ASN A 35 2.75 2.23 -8.51
N GLU A 36 3.91 1.68 -8.89
CA GLU A 36 5.16 1.98 -8.20
C GLU A 36 5.49 3.47 -8.29
N MET A 37 5.33 4.08 -9.45
CA MET A 37 5.57 5.53 -9.64
C MET A 37 4.61 6.38 -8.79
N ALA A 38 3.34 5.99 -8.68
CA ALA A 38 2.36 6.67 -7.84
C ALA A 38 2.69 6.57 -6.34
N LEU A 39 3.07 5.37 -5.89
CA LEU A 39 3.47 5.13 -4.49
C LEU A 39 4.72 5.92 -4.10
N HIS A 40 5.70 6.01 -5.01
CA HIS A 40 6.93 6.77 -4.79
C HIS A 40 6.79 8.28 -5.02
N GLY A 41 5.58 8.78 -5.25
CA GLY A 41 5.29 10.19 -5.40
C GLY A 41 5.68 10.82 -6.75
N GLN A 42 6.25 10.05 -7.68
CA GLN A 42 6.66 10.56 -9.00
C GLN A 42 5.47 11.02 -9.85
N ILE A 43 4.31 10.40 -9.65
CA ILE A 43 3.03 10.75 -10.27
C ILE A 43 1.92 10.79 -9.21
N ALA A 44 2.26 11.06 -7.95
CA ALA A 44 1.30 11.10 -6.86
C ALA A 44 0.21 12.16 -7.12
N GLY A 45 -1.06 11.74 -7.02
CA GLY A 45 -2.20 12.62 -7.26
C GLY A 45 -2.47 12.88 -8.74
N SER A 46 -1.90 12.09 -9.66
CA SER A 46 -2.23 12.18 -11.08
C SER A 46 -3.69 11.79 -11.31
N GLU A 47 -4.51 12.80 -11.56
CA GLU A 47 -5.92 12.65 -11.94
C GLU A 47 -6.04 11.81 -13.23
N GLU A 48 -5.14 12.04 -14.19
CA GLU A 48 -5.06 11.31 -15.44
C GLU A 48 -4.84 9.79 -15.23
N LEU A 49 -4.00 9.40 -14.26
CA LEU A 49 -3.81 7.99 -13.91
C LEU A 49 -5.08 7.41 -13.31
N GLU A 50 -5.70 8.12 -12.36
CA GLU A 50 -6.91 7.68 -11.69
C GLU A 50 -8.06 7.49 -12.68
N GLU A 51 -8.28 8.44 -13.58
CA GLU A 51 -9.27 8.37 -14.65
C GLU A 51 -9.00 7.19 -15.61
N SER A 52 -7.74 6.97 -15.98
CA SER A 52 -7.37 5.88 -16.87
C SER A 52 -7.60 4.51 -16.23
N LEU A 53 -7.22 4.34 -14.95
CA LEU A 53 -7.47 3.11 -14.21
C LEU A 53 -8.99 2.86 -14.02
N LEU A 54 -9.74 3.91 -13.71
CA LEU A 54 -11.19 3.85 -13.57
C LEU A 54 -11.86 3.49 -14.90
N GLY A 55 -11.41 4.09 -16.00
CA GLY A 55 -11.88 3.76 -17.35
C GLY A 55 -11.65 2.30 -17.71
N LEU A 56 -10.46 1.77 -17.44
CA LEU A 56 -10.14 0.35 -17.65
C LEU A 56 -10.96 -0.57 -16.75
N ALA A 57 -11.16 -0.19 -15.48
CA ALA A 57 -11.97 -0.95 -14.53
C ALA A 57 -13.46 -1.03 -14.94
N ARG A 58 -13.96 0.00 -15.63
CA ARG A 58 -15.36 0.06 -16.15
C ARG A 58 -15.53 -0.67 -17.48
N LYS A 59 -14.46 -0.88 -18.25
CA LYS A 59 -14.54 -1.46 -19.61
C LYS A 59 -14.75 -2.98 -19.55
N PRO A 60 -15.91 -3.51 -19.94
CA PRO A 60 -16.13 -4.95 -19.97
C PRO A 60 -15.31 -5.61 -21.09
N GLY A 61 -14.91 -6.87 -20.91
CA GLY A 61 -14.32 -7.68 -21.98
C GLY A 61 -12.90 -8.19 -21.76
N GLY A 62 -12.12 -7.56 -20.88
CA GLY A 62 -10.78 -8.04 -20.52
C GLY A 62 -10.70 -8.43 -19.03
N LYS A 63 -11.23 -9.62 -18.65
CA LYS A 63 -11.37 -10.01 -17.23
C LYS A 63 -10.10 -9.76 -16.37
N GLY A 64 -8.92 -10.14 -16.86
CA GLY A 64 -7.67 -9.92 -16.14
C GLY A 64 -7.28 -8.44 -16.05
N CYS A 65 -7.45 -7.69 -17.13
CA CYS A 65 -7.09 -6.26 -17.20
C CYS A 65 -8.01 -5.41 -16.34
N GLN A 66 -9.33 -5.67 -16.40
CA GLN A 66 -10.34 -4.97 -15.61
C GLN A 66 -10.05 -5.12 -14.11
N GLN A 67 -9.75 -6.35 -13.66
CA GLN A 67 -9.47 -6.63 -12.27
C GLN A 67 -8.12 -6.03 -11.82
N ALA A 68 -7.08 -6.10 -12.68
CA ALA A 68 -5.78 -5.50 -12.40
C ALA A 68 -5.90 -3.97 -12.27
N ALA A 69 -6.60 -3.31 -13.19
CA ALA A 69 -6.84 -1.87 -13.16
C ALA A 69 -7.62 -1.45 -11.89
N PHE A 70 -8.64 -2.20 -11.52
CA PHE A 70 -9.41 -1.92 -10.31
C PHE A 70 -8.56 -2.06 -9.04
N ARG A 71 -7.77 -3.13 -8.93
CA ARG A 71 -6.87 -3.33 -7.78
C ARG A 71 -5.78 -2.25 -7.68
N ALA A 72 -5.29 -1.78 -8.83
CA ALA A 72 -4.38 -0.66 -8.90
C ALA A 72 -5.04 0.64 -8.45
N LEU A 73 -6.25 0.91 -8.95
CA LEU A 73 -7.06 2.06 -8.55
C LEU A 73 -7.24 2.11 -7.03
N LEU A 74 -7.55 0.96 -6.38
CA LEU A 74 -7.72 0.89 -4.93
C LEU A 74 -6.49 1.39 -4.15
N GLY A 75 -5.28 1.23 -4.67
CA GLY A 75 -4.06 1.72 -4.02
C GLY A 75 -3.76 3.21 -4.27
N THR A 76 -4.38 3.83 -5.28
CA THR A 76 -3.95 5.13 -5.80
C THR A 76 -5.02 6.22 -5.82
N PHE A 77 -6.31 5.88 -5.77
CA PHE A 77 -7.38 6.89 -5.90
C PHE A 77 -7.32 7.96 -4.81
N ARG A 78 -7.63 9.19 -5.21
CA ARG A 78 -7.61 10.38 -4.34
C ARG A 78 -8.79 11.32 -4.58
N GLN A 79 -9.42 11.23 -5.76
CA GLN A 79 -10.51 12.13 -6.12
C GLN A 79 -11.76 11.84 -5.26
N PRO A 80 -12.45 12.89 -4.77
CA PRO A 80 -13.66 12.72 -3.99
C PRO A 80 -14.75 11.93 -4.72
N ALA A 81 -14.90 12.15 -6.04
CA ALA A 81 -15.88 11.44 -6.86
C ALA A 81 -15.60 9.94 -6.91
N THR A 82 -14.34 9.54 -7.16
CA THR A 82 -13.93 8.12 -7.15
C THR A 82 -14.09 7.52 -5.76
N THR A 83 -13.75 8.26 -4.71
CA THR A 83 -13.92 7.81 -3.33
C THR A 83 -15.39 7.49 -3.04
N GLN A 84 -16.31 8.35 -3.44
CA GLN A 84 -17.75 8.12 -3.26
C GLN A 84 -18.26 6.96 -4.12
N GLU A 85 -17.72 6.77 -5.32
CA GLU A 85 -18.09 5.64 -6.17
C GLU A 85 -17.65 4.31 -5.57
N ILE A 86 -16.38 4.22 -5.13
CA ILE A 86 -15.85 3.02 -4.47
C ILE A 86 -16.59 2.76 -3.15
N TYR A 87 -16.93 3.80 -2.40
CA TYR A 87 -17.73 3.64 -1.18
C TYR A 87 -19.12 3.06 -1.49
N ARG A 88 -19.82 3.54 -2.52
CA ARG A 88 -21.11 2.97 -2.94
C ARG A 88 -20.97 1.52 -3.39
N MET A 89 -19.96 1.19 -4.21
CA MET A 89 -19.69 -0.18 -4.64
C MET A 89 -19.47 -1.11 -3.43
N TRP A 90 -18.67 -0.67 -2.46
CA TRP A 90 -18.44 -1.41 -1.23
C TRP A 90 -19.72 -1.56 -0.40
N LYS A 91 -20.46 -0.47 -0.22
CA LYS A 91 -21.68 -0.43 0.61
C LYS A 91 -22.77 -1.34 0.05
N GLU A 92 -23.02 -1.27 -1.24
CA GLU A 92 -24.07 -2.01 -1.92
C GLU A 92 -23.62 -3.41 -2.39
N GLN A 93 -22.33 -3.75 -2.25
CA GLN A 93 -21.74 -4.98 -2.82
C GLN A 93 -22.00 -5.12 -4.32
N LYS A 94 -22.00 -4.02 -5.04
CA LYS A 94 -22.13 -3.99 -6.49
C LYS A 94 -20.78 -3.61 -7.11
N SER A 95 -20.52 -4.17 -8.29
CA SER A 95 -19.30 -3.90 -9.05
C SER A 95 -19.63 -3.38 -10.45
N PHE A 96 -18.62 -2.93 -11.17
CA PHE A 96 -18.78 -2.60 -12.59
C PHE A 96 -19.17 -3.85 -13.39
N THR A 97 -19.87 -3.64 -14.51
CA THR A 97 -20.28 -4.74 -15.40
C THR A 97 -19.06 -5.57 -15.83
N GLY A 98 -19.11 -6.86 -15.59
CA GLY A 98 -18.02 -7.80 -15.91
C GLY A 98 -16.89 -7.89 -14.88
N LEU A 99 -16.81 -6.98 -13.91
CA LEU A 99 -15.83 -7.01 -12.84
C LEU A 99 -16.29 -7.94 -11.71
N ALA A 100 -15.63 -9.07 -11.55
CA ALA A 100 -15.88 -10.00 -10.46
C ALA A 100 -15.04 -9.61 -9.22
N LEU A 101 -15.70 -9.22 -8.14
CA LEU A 101 -15.06 -8.91 -6.85
C LEU A 101 -15.37 -10.00 -5.83
N GLY A 102 -14.32 -10.47 -5.16
CA GLY A 102 -14.43 -11.40 -4.04
C GLY A 102 -14.40 -10.71 -2.68
N GLU A 103 -14.55 -11.48 -1.60
CA GLU A 103 -14.50 -10.98 -0.22
C GLU A 103 -13.20 -10.21 0.06
N SER A 104 -12.06 -10.70 -0.46
CA SER A 104 -10.76 -10.03 -0.30
C SER A 104 -10.71 -8.65 -0.96
N ASP A 105 -11.36 -8.47 -2.11
CA ASP A 105 -11.44 -7.18 -2.80
C ASP A 105 -12.30 -6.19 -1.99
N TYR A 106 -13.46 -6.62 -1.46
CA TYR A 106 -14.28 -5.80 -0.57
C TYR A 106 -13.59 -5.47 0.76
N THR A 107 -12.80 -6.40 1.30
CA THR A 107 -11.99 -6.17 2.50
C THR A 107 -10.90 -5.11 2.23
N LYS A 108 -10.22 -5.20 1.08
CA LYS A 108 -9.26 -4.17 0.67
C LYS A 108 -9.94 -2.81 0.46
N MET A 109 -11.11 -2.78 -0.19
CA MET A 109 -11.90 -1.53 -0.31
C MET A 109 -12.18 -0.92 1.06
N ALA A 110 -12.58 -1.74 2.05
CA ALA A 110 -12.85 -1.27 3.40
C ALA A 110 -11.62 -0.61 4.04
N TYR A 111 -10.42 -1.20 3.93
CA TYR A 111 -9.20 -0.59 4.44
C TYR A 111 -8.88 0.75 3.75
N GLU A 112 -8.92 0.77 2.42
CA GLU A 112 -8.61 1.96 1.62
C GLU A 112 -9.62 3.09 1.85
N LEU A 113 -10.89 2.77 1.99
CA LEU A 113 -11.95 3.72 2.34
C LEU A 113 -11.78 4.27 3.77
N ALA A 114 -11.43 3.42 4.73
CA ALA A 114 -11.20 3.85 6.12
C ALA A 114 -10.03 4.86 6.24
N VAL A 115 -9.01 4.74 5.37
CA VAL A 115 -7.93 5.75 5.31
C VAL A 115 -8.43 7.08 4.76
N ARG A 116 -9.29 7.06 3.73
CA ARG A 116 -9.76 8.25 2.99
C ARG A 116 -11.00 8.92 3.58
N MET A 117 -11.79 8.15 4.33
CA MET A 117 -13.03 8.58 4.97
C MET A 117 -12.95 8.27 6.48
N PRO A 118 -12.03 8.93 7.20
CA PRO A 118 -11.80 8.64 8.64
C PRO A 118 -13.06 8.82 9.48
N GLU A 119 -13.96 9.73 9.09
CA GLU A 119 -15.25 9.95 9.73
C GLU A 119 -16.22 8.75 9.61
N LYS A 120 -15.98 7.85 8.64
CA LYS A 120 -16.77 6.63 8.42
C LYS A 120 -16.07 5.36 8.92
N TYR A 121 -14.94 5.49 9.59
CA TYR A 121 -14.14 4.34 10.01
C TYR A 121 -14.95 3.29 10.77
N GLU A 122 -15.72 3.69 11.79
CA GLU A 122 -16.50 2.76 12.59
C GLU A 122 -17.62 2.07 11.80
N GLU A 123 -18.29 2.80 10.93
CA GLU A 123 -19.28 2.22 10.02
C GLU A 123 -18.64 1.16 9.10
N ILE A 124 -17.50 1.51 8.49
CA ILE A 124 -16.78 0.63 7.58
C ILE A 124 -16.28 -0.61 8.30
N ARG A 125 -15.66 -0.43 9.45
CA ARG A 125 -15.14 -1.52 10.29
C ARG A 125 -16.24 -2.49 10.71
N ALA A 126 -17.32 -1.98 11.29
CA ALA A 126 -18.42 -2.81 11.77
C ALA A 126 -19.13 -3.54 10.62
N THR A 127 -19.43 -2.84 9.53
CA THR A 127 -20.10 -3.43 8.37
C THR A 127 -19.24 -4.53 7.73
N GLN A 128 -17.94 -4.29 7.49
CA GLN A 128 -17.08 -5.29 6.89
C GLN A 128 -16.87 -6.51 7.81
N ALA A 129 -16.67 -6.29 9.10
CA ALA A 129 -16.54 -7.38 10.08
C ALA A 129 -17.76 -8.31 10.12
N THR A 130 -18.97 -7.75 9.91
CA THR A 130 -20.20 -8.55 9.86
C THR A 130 -20.30 -9.41 8.59
N ARG A 131 -19.75 -8.92 7.47
CA ARG A 131 -19.78 -9.61 6.17
C ARG A 131 -18.83 -10.80 6.09
N ILE A 132 -17.71 -10.75 6.81
CA ILE A 132 -16.72 -11.83 6.81
C ILE A 132 -17.24 -12.99 7.66
N GLN A 133 -17.50 -14.14 7.01
CA GLN A 133 -18.04 -15.32 7.67
C GLN A 133 -16.93 -16.25 8.19
N ASP A 134 -15.81 -16.33 7.50
CA ASP A 134 -14.68 -17.15 7.91
C ASP A 134 -14.02 -16.59 9.18
N PRO A 135 -13.90 -17.39 10.27
CA PRO A 135 -13.36 -16.91 11.54
C PRO A 135 -11.91 -16.42 11.45
N ASP A 136 -11.08 -17.06 10.62
CA ASP A 136 -9.67 -16.73 10.49
C ASP A 136 -9.50 -15.40 9.73
N ARG A 137 -10.24 -15.23 8.63
CA ARG A 137 -10.29 -13.95 7.90
C ARG A 137 -10.87 -12.82 8.75
N LYS A 138 -11.83 -13.13 9.62
CA LYS A 138 -12.38 -12.14 10.56
C LYS A 138 -11.35 -11.73 11.61
N ARG A 139 -10.55 -12.67 12.11
CA ARG A 139 -9.41 -12.35 13.00
C ARG A 139 -8.38 -11.49 12.29
N GLU A 140 -8.01 -11.87 11.06
CA GLU A 140 -7.12 -11.08 10.20
C GLU A 140 -7.63 -9.65 10.04
N PHE A 141 -8.88 -9.49 9.59
CA PHE A 141 -9.50 -8.19 9.41
C PHE A 141 -9.47 -7.34 10.69
N ASN A 142 -9.91 -7.90 11.82
CA ASN A 142 -9.94 -7.21 13.10
C ASN A 142 -8.54 -6.80 13.60
N PHE A 143 -7.52 -7.53 13.24
CA PHE A 143 -6.14 -7.19 13.58
C PHE A 143 -5.62 -6.05 12.68
N ILE A 144 -5.81 -6.16 11.36
CA ILE A 144 -5.29 -5.23 10.37
C ILE A 144 -6.04 -3.89 10.38
N VAL A 145 -7.36 -3.89 10.56
CA VAL A 145 -8.20 -2.67 10.48
C VAL A 145 -7.77 -1.60 11.49
N ARG A 146 -7.12 -1.97 12.60
CA ARG A 146 -6.55 -1.04 13.57
C ARG A 146 -5.44 -0.16 12.98
N ALA A 147 -4.73 -0.64 11.95
CA ALA A 147 -3.70 0.14 11.26
C ALA A 147 -4.27 1.30 10.44
N VAL A 148 -5.55 1.22 10.06
CA VAL A 148 -6.24 2.28 9.31
C VAL A 148 -7.14 3.15 10.19
N ALA A 149 -7.17 2.93 11.51
CA ALA A 149 -7.92 3.74 12.46
C ALA A 149 -7.56 5.24 12.34
N PRO A 150 -8.53 6.16 12.50
CA PRO A 150 -8.27 7.61 12.48
C PRO A 150 -7.44 8.07 13.67
N GLU A 151 -7.59 7.43 14.84
CA GLU A 151 -6.90 7.80 16.07
C GLU A 151 -5.41 7.41 16.00
N THR A 152 -4.54 8.40 16.14
CA THR A 152 -3.09 8.20 16.13
C THR A 152 -2.65 7.25 17.25
N GLU A 153 -3.25 7.35 18.43
CA GLU A 153 -2.89 6.49 19.58
C GLU A 153 -3.18 5.01 19.31
N THR A 154 -4.28 4.69 18.62
CA THR A 154 -4.61 3.31 18.21
C THR A 154 -3.52 2.75 17.29
N ARG A 155 -3.07 3.56 16.31
CA ARG A 155 -2.00 3.17 15.38
C ARG A 155 -0.65 3.03 16.08
N ASP A 156 -0.32 3.98 16.97
CA ASP A 156 0.92 3.96 17.76
C ASP A 156 1.00 2.76 18.69
N SER A 157 -0.10 2.45 19.38
CA SER A 157 -0.21 1.28 20.24
C SER A 157 -0.04 -0.02 19.45
N LEU A 158 -0.68 -0.09 18.26
CA LEU A 158 -0.52 -1.24 17.37
C LEU A 158 0.93 -1.38 16.92
N PHE A 159 1.58 -0.30 16.46
CA PHE A 159 2.98 -0.34 16.04
C PHE A 159 3.89 -0.79 17.20
N ARG A 160 3.76 -0.20 18.39
CA ARG A 160 4.53 -0.61 19.57
C ARG A 160 4.36 -2.10 19.88
N SER A 161 3.15 -2.63 19.72
CA SER A 161 2.90 -4.06 19.92
C SER A 161 3.70 -4.95 18.95
N LEU A 162 3.93 -4.49 17.71
CA LEU A 162 4.70 -5.23 16.71
C LEU A 162 6.21 -5.24 16.99
N LEU A 163 6.72 -4.39 17.87
CA LEU A 163 8.12 -4.45 18.33
C LEU A 163 8.38 -5.65 19.25
N ILE A 164 7.32 -6.36 19.68
CA ILE A 164 7.41 -7.59 20.46
C ILE A 164 7.30 -8.79 19.52
N ALA A 165 8.36 -9.64 19.47
CA ALA A 165 8.44 -10.77 18.54
C ALA A 165 7.22 -11.71 18.59
N GLY A 166 6.69 -11.98 19.81
CA GLY A 166 5.50 -12.83 19.99
C GLY A 166 4.25 -12.37 19.25
N ASN A 167 4.17 -11.07 18.90
CA ASN A 167 3.04 -10.48 18.19
C ASN A 167 3.22 -10.49 16.66
N ARG A 168 4.37 -10.97 16.15
CA ARG A 168 4.69 -11.02 14.71
C ARG A 168 4.51 -12.41 14.08
N ARG A 169 3.87 -13.36 14.76
CA ARG A 169 3.78 -14.76 14.33
C ARG A 169 3.14 -14.97 12.95
N ILE A 170 2.20 -14.11 12.56
CA ILE A 170 1.55 -14.20 11.25
C ILE A 170 2.10 -13.06 10.37
N GLU A 171 3.29 -13.30 9.81
CA GLU A 171 4.07 -12.30 9.08
C GLU A 171 3.35 -11.62 7.92
N PRO A 172 2.48 -12.30 7.12
CA PRO A 172 1.69 -11.61 6.09
C PRO A 172 0.78 -10.53 6.66
N TRP A 173 0.13 -10.78 7.80
CA TRP A 173 -0.73 -9.78 8.46
C TRP A 173 0.09 -8.61 8.99
N VAL A 174 1.25 -8.92 9.60
CA VAL A 174 2.17 -7.88 10.10
C VAL A 174 2.69 -7.00 8.97
N THR A 175 3.09 -7.60 7.85
CA THR A 175 3.53 -6.86 6.66
C THR A 175 2.44 -5.92 6.15
N GLN A 176 1.21 -6.38 6.12
CA GLN A 176 0.07 -5.56 5.71
C GLN A 176 -0.22 -4.42 6.70
N ILE A 177 -0.17 -4.70 8.01
CA ILE A 177 -0.30 -3.69 9.07
C ILE A 177 0.77 -2.60 8.91
N VAL A 178 2.04 -3.00 8.79
CA VAL A 178 3.15 -2.04 8.63
C VAL A 178 2.95 -1.19 7.38
N GLY A 179 2.48 -1.78 6.27
CA GLY A 179 2.15 -1.03 5.06
C GLY A 179 1.03 0.00 5.28
N TYR A 180 -0.05 -0.33 5.99
CA TYR A 180 -1.13 0.60 6.30
C TYR A 180 -0.74 1.67 7.33
N LEU A 181 0.09 1.35 8.32
CA LEU A 181 0.64 2.33 9.25
C LEU A 181 1.50 3.37 8.51
N ASN A 182 2.20 2.96 7.45
CA ASN A 182 3.01 3.81 6.58
C ASN A 182 2.29 4.17 5.26
N HIS A 183 0.97 4.27 5.28
CA HIS A 183 0.18 4.57 4.08
C HIS A 183 0.57 5.95 3.48
N PRO A 184 0.73 6.09 2.14
CA PRO A 184 1.18 7.32 1.50
C PRO A 184 0.39 8.57 1.87
N LEU A 185 -0.93 8.44 2.09
CA LEU A 185 -1.79 9.56 2.53
C LEU A 185 -1.54 10.00 3.98
N ARG A 186 -0.78 9.24 4.76
CA ARG A 186 -0.45 9.52 6.16
C ARG A 186 1.05 9.58 6.42
N GLN A 187 1.87 9.66 5.37
CA GLN A 187 3.33 9.57 5.47
C GLN A 187 3.95 10.55 6.46
N GLN A 188 3.47 11.79 6.52
CA GLN A 188 3.97 12.80 7.47
C GLN A 188 3.83 12.36 8.93
N GLN A 189 2.69 11.74 9.29
CA GLN A 189 2.46 11.20 10.62
C GLN A 189 3.23 9.90 10.89
N ALA A 190 3.58 9.17 9.82
CA ALA A 190 4.17 7.84 9.87
C ALA A 190 5.71 7.85 9.87
N VAL A 191 6.38 8.97 9.55
CA VAL A 191 7.86 9.08 9.57
C VAL A 191 8.44 8.60 10.91
N LYS A 192 7.73 8.83 12.01
CA LYS A 192 8.13 8.38 13.36
C LYS A 192 8.29 6.86 13.51
N TYR A 193 7.65 6.05 12.64
CA TYR A 193 7.77 4.60 12.68
C TYR A 193 9.04 4.09 12.00
N ILE A 194 9.68 4.88 11.12
CA ILE A 194 10.83 4.43 10.32
C ILE A 194 12.00 4.03 11.22
N ARG A 195 12.45 4.91 12.11
CA ARG A 195 13.62 4.63 12.97
C ARG A 195 13.41 3.41 13.85
N PRO A 196 12.31 3.26 14.62
CA PRO A 196 12.09 2.06 15.43
C PRO A 196 11.99 0.79 14.57
N ALA A 197 11.40 0.86 13.37
CA ALA A 197 11.34 -0.30 12.46
C ALA A 197 12.73 -0.72 11.97
N LEU A 198 13.66 0.23 11.73
CA LEU A 198 15.04 -0.05 11.37
C LEU A 198 15.81 -0.66 12.54
N GLN A 199 15.61 -0.15 13.76
CA GLN A 199 16.21 -0.68 14.98
C GLN A 199 15.80 -2.13 15.23
N GLU A 200 14.53 -2.46 14.99
CA GLU A 200 13.98 -3.80 15.20
C GLU A 200 14.38 -4.82 14.11
N LEU A 201 14.96 -4.38 12.99
CA LEU A 201 15.16 -5.23 11.81
C LEU A 201 16.07 -6.45 12.07
N GLN A 202 17.06 -6.36 12.94
CA GLN A 202 17.90 -7.51 13.32
C GLN A 202 17.09 -8.56 14.07
N GLU A 203 16.23 -8.13 14.98
CA GLU A 203 15.33 -9.01 15.72
C GLU A 203 14.26 -9.63 14.81
N VAL A 204 13.73 -8.85 13.86
CA VAL A 204 12.83 -9.35 12.81
C VAL A 204 13.51 -10.44 11.99
N GLN A 205 14.80 -10.28 11.64
CA GLN A 205 15.55 -11.33 10.93
C GLN A 205 15.79 -12.58 11.80
N ARG A 206 16.03 -12.39 13.08
CA ARG A 206 16.31 -13.51 14.01
C ARG A 206 15.06 -14.35 14.29
N THR A 207 13.88 -13.73 14.29
CA THR A 207 12.63 -14.35 14.75
C THR A 207 11.66 -14.70 13.65
N GLY A 208 11.88 -14.20 12.42
CA GLY A 208 11.01 -14.40 11.26
C GLY A 208 11.62 -15.32 10.20
N ASP A 209 10.87 -15.55 9.13
CA ASP A 209 11.35 -16.28 7.97
C ASP A 209 12.38 -15.46 7.15
N ILE A 210 12.98 -16.09 6.14
CA ILE A 210 14.05 -15.46 5.34
C ILE A 210 13.57 -14.26 4.51
N PHE A 211 12.28 -14.14 4.21
CA PHE A 211 11.69 -13.06 3.43
C PHE A 211 11.16 -11.93 4.31
N PHE A 212 10.84 -12.23 5.57
CA PHE A 212 10.19 -11.28 6.46
C PHE A 212 10.98 -9.99 6.69
N PRO A 213 12.31 -9.99 6.89
CA PRO A 213 13.07 -8.74 7.03
C PRO A 213 12.95 -7.80 5.83
N LYS A 214 12.92 -8.37 4.61
CA LYS A 214 12.72 -7.57 3.39
C LYS A 214 11.30 -7.03 3.30
N ASN A 215 10.30 -7.85 3.63
CA ASN A 215 8.91 -7.45 3.61
C ASN A 215 8.64 -6.37 4.66
N TRP A 216 9.17 -6.52 5.88
CA TRP A 216 9.07 -5.55 6.97
C TRP A 216 9.60 -4.18 6.55
N ILE A 217 10.85 -4.12 6.05
CA ILE A 217 11.45 -2.83 5.69
C ILE A 217 10.83 -2.22 4.43
N SER A 218 10.45 -3.04 3.45
CA SER A 218 9.73 -2.55 2.27
C SER A 218 8.37 -1.98 2.64
N ALA A 219 7.60 -2.65 3.51
CA ALA A 219 6.31 -2.14 3.98
C ALA A 219 6.46 -0.85 4.81
N THR A 220 7.58 -0.71 5.55
CA THR A 220 7.88 0.51 6.30
C THR A 220 8.16 1.70 5.38
N LEU A 221 8.93 1.50 4.31
CA LEU A 221 9.46 2.63 3.52
C LEU A 221 8.65 2.97 2.28
N ARG A 222 7.96 2.00 1.68
CA ARG A 222 7.29 2.14 0.38
C ARG A 222 6.28 3.29 0.29
N GLY A 223 5.62 3.63 1.39
CA GLY A 223 4.62 4.71 1.44
C GLY A 223 5.20 6.12 1.64
N HIS A 224 6.51 6.24 1.77
CA HIS A 224 7.19 7.51 2.01
C HIS A 224 7.89 8.02 0.75
N ASN A 225 7.91 9.33 0.58
CA ASN A 225 8.64 10.02 -0.50
C ASN A 225 9.19 11.39 -0.04
N SER A 226 9.25 11.63 1.27
CA SER A 226 9.70 12.92 1.81
C SER A 226 11.21 12.94 2.07
N PRO A 227 11.86 14.13 1.97
CA PRO A 227 13.26 14.30 2.37
C PRO A 227 13.52 13.91 3.85
N GLU A 228 12.52 14.11 4.71
CA GLU A 228 12.58 13.73 6.12
C GLU A 228 12.72 12.22 6.29
N ALA A 229 11.92 11.43 5.58
CA ALA A 229 12.02 9.97 5.59
C ALA A 229 13.41 9.50 5.10
N ALA A 230 13.91 10.11 4.00
CA ALA A 230 15.26 9.84 3.50
C ALA A 230 16.35 10.15 4.54
N GLN A 231 16.19 11.27 5.25
CA GLN A 231 17.13 11.69 6.30
C GLN A 231 17.14 10.72 7.48
N VAL A 232 15.99 10.23 7.92
CA VAL A 232 15.91 9.24 9.01
C VAL A 232 16.68 7.97 8.65
N VAL A 233 16.51 7.47 7.42
CA VAL A 233 17.22 6.26 6.95
C VAL A 233 18.74 6.52 6.87
N ARG A 234 19.16 7.66 6.31
CA ARG A 234 20.57 8.04 6.20
C ARG A 234 21.22 8.13 7.58
N GLN A 235 20.62 8.88 8.48
CA GLN A 235 21.14 9.03 9.87
C GLN A 235 21.23 7.70 10.60
N PHE A 236 20.26 6.79 10.40
CA PHE A 236 20.33 5.46 10.99
C PHE A 236 21.57 4.70 10.49
N LEU A 237 21.83 4.68 9.20
CA LEU A 237 22.97 3.98 8.61
C LEU A 237 24.32 4.60 8.99
N GLU A 238 24.39 5.93 9.12
CA GLU A 238 25.58 6.66 9.59
C GLU A 238 25.90 6.35 11.06
N GLN A 239 24.87 6.23 11.90
CA GLN A 239 25.02 5.89 13.33
C GLN A 239 25.34 4.40 13.58
N HIS A 240 25.18 3.55 12.58
CA HIS A 240 25.43 2.12 12.68
C HIS A 240 26.37 1.65 11.54
N PRO A 241 27.66 2.10 11.54
CA PRO A 241 28.60 1.76 10.46
C PRO A 241 28.83 0.25 10.31
N ASP A 242 28.79 -0.49 11.41
CA ASP A 242 28.97 -1.94 11.48
C ASP A 242 27.68 -2.73 11.37
N TYR A 243 26.60 -2.10 10.83
CA TYR A 243 25.33 -2.80 10.65
C TYR A 243 25.47 -3.98 9.68
N PRO A 244 24.85 -5.16 9.97
CA PRO A 244 25.01 -6.35 9.13
C PRO A 244 24.77 -6.07 7.65
N VAL A 245 25.76 -6.38 6.81
CA VAL A 245 25.81 -6.00 5.39
C VAL A 245 24.55 -6.45 4.63
N LEU A 246 24.06 -7.67 4.85
CA LEU A 246 22.86 -8.18 4.19
C LEU A 246 21.60 -7.38 4.56
N LEU A 247 21.48 -6.93 5.80
CA LEU A 247 20.37 -6.09 6.23
C LEU A 247 20.53 -4.65 5.73
N LYS A 248 21.74 -4.11 5.74
CA LYS A 248 22.06 -2.80 5.16
C LYS A 248 21.64 -2.75 3.68
N ASN A 249 21.96 -3.79 2.92
CA ASN A 249 21.56 -3.88 1.52
C ASN A 249 20.03 -3.95 1.34
N LYS A 250 19.30 -4.65 2.23
CA LYS A 250 17.83 -4.65 2.22
C LYS A 250 17.25 -3.26 2.49
N ILE A 251 17.85 -2.52 3.45
CA ILE A 251 17.46 -1.14 3.75
C ILE A 251 17.68 -0.25 2.52
N LEU A 252 18.90 -0.24 1.97
CA LEU A 252 19.25 0.58 0.81
C LEU A 252 18.35 0.28 -0.40
N GLN A 253 18.12 -0.99 -0.68
CA GLN A 253 17.22 -1.40 -1.77
C GLN A 253 15.77 -0.93 -1.54
N SER A 254 15.29 -0.94 -0.28
CA SER A 254 13.91 -0.52 0.04
C SER A 254 13.78 1.00 0.10
N ALA A 255 14.88 1.72 0.34
CA ALA A 255 14.93 3.17 0.44
C ALA A 255 15.35 3.87 -0.87
N ASP A 256 15.70 3.13 -1.92
CA ASP A 256 16.26 3.68 -3.16
C ASP A 256 15.40 4.83 -3.74
N HIS A 257 14.07 4.68 -3.71
CA HIS A 257 13.13 5.69 -4.19
C HIS A 257 13.15 6.99 -3.37
N LEU A 258 13.58 6.96 -2.10
CA LEU A 258 13.68 8.14 -1.24
C LEU A 258 14.84 9.07 -1.63
N TYR A 259 15.79 8.58 -2.45
CA TYR A 259 17.00 9.29 -2.86
C TYR A 259 16.96 9.76 -4.31
N ARG A 260 15.86 9.54 -5.00
CA ARG A 260 15.61 9.94 -6.38
C ARG A 260 14.70 11.17 -6.40
#